data_54c190d7f229cc3da7d59125e74aa348
#
_entry.id   54c190d7f229cc3da7d59125e74aa348
#
_cell.length_a   1.000
_cell.length_b   1.000
_cell.length_c   1.000
_cell.angle_alpha   90.00
_cell.angle_beta   90.00
_cell.angle_gamma   90.00
#
_symmetry.space_group_name_H-M   'P 1'
#
loop_
_entity.id
_entity.type
_entity.pdbx_description
1 polymer ?
#
loop_
_entity_poly.entity_id
_entity_poly.type
_entity_poly.pdbx_seq_one_letter_code
_entity_poly.pdbx_strand_id
1 'polypeptide(L)'
;QALNIQLDFLSNLDNSMPLMLCPFMIEKEGTPLSAYEAWSNFFSHAHFRKGDIFCPQDAVGAGWLRMDTFVDWFEAMKKACDQVEGLRFWSDVETFRQKDWTSSTLNRFVEQLKLPSHLVDNYVTFAYSHYFSPYIVPKGYHQVYLHYLQTGKLPTNKVKQPTGLSIEKCHNKVTLSWQKQDIQDICGYLIYANNKFISRLQPKPDPTLKFTLDSSFSHDNSLEETTTYQIIAYDYAGNMSEPVYMKI
;
A
#
# COMPACT_ATOMS: atom_id res chain seq x y z
N GLN A 1 3.12 31.17 1.57
CA GLN A 1 2.79 32.31 0.68
C GLN A 1 1.98 31.88 -0.56
N ALA A 2 2.47 30.97 -1.42
CA ALA A 2 1.77 30.58 -2.65
C ALA A 2 0.36 29.99 -2.40
N LEU A 3 0.19 29.17 -1.38
CA LEU A 3 -1.11 28.61 -1.00
C LEU A 3 -2.09 29.71 -0.58
N ASN A 4 -1.65 30.68 0.23
CA ASN A 4 -2.52 31.76 0.67
C ASN A 4 -3.01 32.64 -0.50
N ILE A 5 -2.18 32.87 -1.51
CA ILE A 5 -2.61 33.57 -2.74
C ILE A 5 -3.75 32.80 -3.43
N GLN A 6 -3.68 31.47 -3.50
CA GLN A 6 -4.75 30.64 -4.08
C GLN A 6 -6.02 30.66 -3.23
N LEU A 7 -5.89 30.52 -1.91
CA LEU A 7 -7.01 30.57 -0.98
C LEU A 7 -7.72 31.93 -1.01
N ASP A 8 -6.96 33.03 -0.98
CA ASP A 8 -7.49 34.40 -1.04
C ASP A 8 -8.16 34.66 -2.40
N PHE A 9 -7.57 34.19 -3.51
CA PHE A 9 -8.17 34.30 -4.84
C PHE A 9 -9.50 33.56 -4.92
N LEU A 10 -9.57 32.30 -4.44
CA LEU A 10 -10.82 31.53 -4.42
C LEU A 10 -11.89 32.16 -3.52
N SER A 11 -11.50 32.72 -2.38
CA SER A 11 -12.41 33.45 -1.50
C SER A 11 -13.06 34.66 -2.17
N ASN A 12 -12.36 35.31 -3.07
CA ASN A 12 -12.86 36.47 -3.83
C ASN A 12 -13.71 36.07 -5.05
N LEU A 13 -13.48 34.88 -5.63
CA LEU A 13 -14.24 34.43 -6.80
C LEU A 13 -15.56 33.76 -6.43
N ASP A 14 -15.49 32.69 -5.69
CA ASP A 14 -16.62 31.85 -5.26
C ASP A 14 -16.25 31.09 -4.00
N ASN A 15 -16.79 31.53 -2.89
CA ASN A 15 -16.50 30.93 -1.59
C ASN A 15 -17.15 29.53 -1.39
N SER A 16 -17.97 29.08 -2.35
CA SER A 16 -18.60 27.77 -2.31
C SER A 16 -17.69 26.64 -2.80
N MET A 17 -16.63 26.95 -3.56
CA MET A 17 -15.68 25.98 -4.11
C MET A 17 -14.58 25.66 -3.09
N PRO A 18 -14.55 24.46 -2.50
CA PRO A 18 -13.50 24.09 -1.56
C PRO A 18 -12.18 23.84 -2.29
N LEU A 19 -11.07 24.18 -1.63
CA LEU A 19 -9.73 23.76 -2.04
C LEU A 19 -9.39 22.48 -1.28
N MET A 20 -8.85 21.48 -1.99
CA MET A 20 -8.29 20.28 -1.37
C MET A 20 -6.76 20.34 -1.46
N LEU A 21 -6.11 20.26 -0.30
CA LEU A 21 -4.66 20.16 -0.19
C LEU A 21 -4.29 18.70 0.13
N CYS A 22 -3.54 18.05 -0.79
CA CYS A 22 -3.05 16.69 -0.64
C CYS A 22 -1.51 16.68 -0.49
N PRO A 23 -0.96 16.98 0.67
CA PRO A 23 0.47 17.01 0.88
C PRO A 23 1.01 15.62 1.23
N PHE A 24 2.34 15.47 1.14
CA PHE A 24 3.02 14.40 1.87
C PHE A 24 2.79 14.61 3.38
N MET A 25 2.48 13.52 4.05
CA MET A 25 2.00 13.53 5.42
C MET A 25 3.08 13.82 6.43
N ILE A 26 4.25 13.24 6.24
CA ILE A 26 5.29 13.14 7.24
C ILE A 26 6.68 13.27 6.65
N GLU A 27 7.60 13.72 7.47
CA GLU A 27 9.03 13.51 7.23
C GLU A 27 9.38 12.06 7.59
N LYS A 28 10.22 11.43 6.80
CA LYS A 28 10.62 10.01 6.94
C LYS A 28 11.15 9.64 8.32
N GLU A 29 11.75 10.60 9.03
CA GLU A 29 12.34 10.44 10.36
C GLU A 29 11.55 11.19 11.46
N GLY A 30 10.32 11.60 11.15
CA GLY A 30 9.46 12.32 12.09
C GLY A 30 8.81 11.44 13.14
N THR A 31 8.06 12.08 14.01
CA THR A 31 7.21 11.45 15.04
C THR A 31 5.78 12.04 14.95
N PRO A 32 4.77 11.39 15.54
CA PRO A 32 3.43 11.99 15.63
C PRO A 32 3.44 13.39 16.27
N LEU A 33 4.30 13.61 17.28
CA LEU A 33 4.44 14.92 17.91
C LEU A 33 5.04 15.96 16.95
N SER A 34 6.12 15.63 16.23
CA SER A 34 6.71 16.55 15.26
C SER A 34 5.75 16.86 14.11
N ALA A 35 4.93 15.89 13.68
CA ALA A 35 3.88 16.12 12.70
C ALA A 35 2.81 17.08 13.23
N TYR A 36 2.33 16.88 14.44
CA TYR A 36 1.40 17.81 15.08
C TYR A 36 1.94 19.25 15.15
N GLU A 37 3.18 19.42 15.60
CA GLU A 37 3.81 20.74 15.71
C GLU A 37 3.99 21.42 14.35
N ALA A 38 4.48 20.67 13.35
CA ALA A 38 4.68 21.19 12.00
C ALA A 38 3.35 21.60 11.34
N TRP A 39 2.32 20.76 11.43
CA TRP A 39 1.02 21.06 10.85
C TRP A 39 0.28 22.16 11.62
N SER A 40 0.38 22.21 12.96
CA SER A 40 -0.18 23.31 13.75
C SER A 40 0.44 24.65 13.36
N ASN A 41 1.77 24.69 13.21
CA ASN A 41 2.46 25.89 12.74
C ASN A 41 2.02 26.26 11.30
N PHE A 42 1.91 25.28 10.41
CA PHE A 42 1.45 25.54 9.04
C PHE A 42 0.03 26.10 9.02
N PHE A 43 -0.91 25.52 9.74
CA PHE A 43 -2.30 25.96 9.80
C PHE A 43 -2.47 27.34 10.44
N SER A 44 -1.63 27.71 11.39
CA SER A 44 -1.67 29.06 12.00
C SER A 44 -1.32 30.19 11.00
N HIS A 45 -0.70 29.85 9.86
CA HIS A 45 -0.30 30.80 8.83
C HIS A 45 -1.08 30.62 7.50
N ALA A 46 -1.88 29.58 7.37
CA ALA A 46 -2.64 29.29 6.14
C ALA A 46 -4.07 29.86 6.25
N HIS A 47 -4.54 30.51 5.16
CA HIS A 47 -5.86 31.15 5.09
C HIS A 47 -6.96 30.18 4.69
N PHE A 48 -6.99 28.97 5.29
CA PHE A 48 -8.05 27.98 5.02
C PHE A 48 -9.43 28.52 5.37
N ARG A 49 -10.40 28.14 4.55
CA ARG A 49 -11.79 28.53 4.68
C ARG A 49 -12.62 27.36 5.22
N LYS A 50 -13.74 27.65 5.80
CA LYS A 50 -14.73 26.64 6.16
C LYS A 50 -15.12 25.82 4.92
N GLY A 51 -14.98 24.50 5.00
CA GLY A 51 -15.26 23.58 3.92
C GLY A 51 -14.06 23.19 3.05
N ASP A 52 -12.91 23.88 3.14
CA ASP A 52 -11.67 23.41 2.54
C ASP A 52 -11.27 22.03 3.11
N ILE A 53 -10.40 21.31 2.42
CA ILE A 53 -10.08 19.92 2.73
C ILE A 53 -8.57 19.77 2.90
N PHE A 54 -8.15 19.29 4.04
CA PHE A 54 -6.81 18.77 4.27
C PHE A 54 -6.84 17.25 4.09
N CYS A 55 -6.17 16.74 3.07
CA CYS A 55 -6.20 15.33 2.64
C CYS A 55 -4.78 14.79 2.49
N PRO A 56 -4.03 14.56 3.59
CA PRO A 56 -2.65 14.08 3.49
C PRO A 56 -2.58 12.68 2.88
N GLN A 57 -1.53 12.44 2.10
CA GLN A 57 -1.17 11.09 1.66
C GLN A 57 -0.77 10.26 2.88
N ASP A 58 -1.23 9.03 2.96
CA ASP A 58 -1.06 8.20 4.15
C ASP A 58 0.36 7.59 4.31
N ALA A 59 1.21 7.75 3.29
CA ALA A 59 2.61 7.33 3.25
C ALA A 59 2.88 5.82 3.49
N VAL A 60 1.84 4.99 3.52
CA VAL A 60 1.98 3.53 3.69
C VAL A 60 2.50 2.88 2.41
N GLY A 61 2.02 3.31 1.25
CA GLY A 61 2.51 2.85 -0.05
C GLY A 61 3.96 3.24 -0.30
N ALA A 62 4.35 4.43 0.13
CA ALA A 62 5.73 4.92 0.13
C ALA A 62 6.64 4.14 1.10
N GLY A 63 6.07 3.42 2.06
CA GLY A 63 6.81 2.67 3.08
C GLY A 63 7.42 3.56 4.18
N TRP A 64 6.89 4.77 4.35
CA TRP A 64 7.32 5.71 5.38
C TRP A 64 6.50 5.58 6.65
N LEU A 65 5.21 5.21 6.53
CA LEU A 65 4.35 4.94 7.66
C LEU A 65 4.04 3.44 7.78
N ARG A 66 4.14 2.92 8.99
CA ARG A 66 3.80 1.54 9.34
C ARG A 66 2.35 1.46 9.80
N MET A 67 1.70 0.35 9.51
CA MET A 67 0.29 0.14 9.87
C MET A 67 0.06 0.10 11.39
N ASP A 68 1.05 -0.33 12.18
CA ASP A 68 0.97 -0.41 13.64
C ASP A 68 1.08 0.95 14.35
N THR A 69 1.60 1.98 13.68
CA THR A 69 1.68 3.36 14.18
C THR A 69 0.76 4.33 13.44
N PHE A 70 -0.03 3.81 12.51
CA PHE A 70 -0.85 4.60 11.59
C PHE A 70 -1.83 5.55 12.32
N VAL A 71 -2.52 5.04 13.32
CA VAL A 71 -3.55 5.80 14.05
C VAL A 71 -2.91 6.97 14.81
N ASP A 72 -1.79 6.78 15.46
CA ASP A 72 -1.10 7.83 16.23
C ASP A 72 -0.75 9.06 15.37
N TRP A 73 -0.34 8.80 14.11
CA TRP A 73 -0.03 9.86 13.17
C TRP A 73 -1.28 10.60 12.71
N PHE A 74 -2.36 9.86 12.41
CA PHE A 74 -3.62 10.46 11.99
C PHE A 74 -4.28 11.25 13.12
N GLU A 75 -4.20 10.78 14.37
CA GLU A 75 -4.66 11.54 15.54
C GLU A 75 -3.88 12.86 15.71
N ALA A 76 -2.57 12.82 15.54
CA ALA A 76 -1.73 14.01 15.63
C ALA A 76 -2.10 15.05 14.57
N MET A 77 -2.30 14.61 13.32
CA MET A 77 -2.69 15.52 12.23
C MET A 77 -4.14 16.00 12.37
N LYS A 78 -5.07 15.15 12.79
CA LYS A 78 -6.45 15.53 13.08
C LYS A 78 -6.49 16.63 14.13
N LYS A 79 -5.76 16.45 15.22
CA LYS A 79 -5.62 17.46 16.30
C LYS A 79 -5.08 18.79 15.78
N ALA A 80 -4.15 18.78 14.84
CA ALA A 80 -3.67 20.02 14.22
C ALA A 80 -4.72 20.64 13.30
N CYS A 81 -5.41 19.83 12.49
CA CYS A 81 -6.47 20.23 11.57
C CYS A 81 -7.65 20.89 12.32
N ASP A 82 -8.02 20.36 13.48
CA ASP A 82 -9.11 20.87 14.33
C ASP A 82 -8.90 22.27 14.89
N GLN A 83 -7.69 22.82 14.78
CA GLN A 83 -7.41 24.21 15.13
C GLN A 83 -7.99 25.21 14.13
N VAL A 84 -8.36 24.74 12.92
CA VAL A 84 -8.96 25.57 11.88
C VAL A 84 -10.45 25.28 11.79
N GLU A 85 -11.28 26.28 12.07
CA GLU A 85 -12.74 26.14 12.08
C GLU A 85 -13.27 25.66 10.71
N GLY A 86 -13.91 24.50 10.70
CA GLY A 86 -14.59 23.96 9.52
C GLY A 86 -13.66 23.42 8.43
N LEU A 87 -12.37 23.30 8.68
CA LEU A 87 -11.44 22.53 7.81
C LEU A 87 -11.77 21.05 7.93
N ARG A 88 -12.01 20.38 6.78
CA ARG A 88 -12.31 18.96 6.73
C ARG A 88 -11.04 18.13 6.68
N PHE A 89 -11.02 17.02 7.38
CA PHE A 89 -9.87 16.10 7.40
C PHE A 89 -10.20 14.81 6.64
N TRP A 90 -9.51 14.58 5.51
CA TRP A 90 -9.63 13.37 4.69
C TRP A 90 -8.33 12.60 4.70
N SER A 91 -8.32 11.39 4.15
CA SER A 91 -7.12 10.59 3.92
C SER A 91 -6.98 10.29 2.43
N ASP A 92 -5.79 10.53 1.87
CA ASP A 92 -5.40 10.04 0.54
C ASP A 92 -4.65 8.71 0.71
N VAL A 93 -5.37 7.63 0.39
CA VAL A 93 -4.93 6.25 0.64
C VAL A 93 -4.01 5.77 -0.48
N GLU A 94 -2.76 5.51 -0.16
CA GLU A 94 -1.76 4.99 -1.10
C GLU A 94 -1.94 3.49 -1.34
N THR A 95 -2.49 3.13 -2.50
CA THR A 95 -2.83 1.75 -2.87
C THR A 95 -1.71 1.00 -3.57
N PHE A 96 -0.51 1.57 -3.63
CA PHE A 96 0.68 1.04 -4.26
C PHE A 96 1.74 0.59 -3.26
N ARG A 97 2.80 -0.01 -3.78
CA ARG A 97 4.08 -0.24 -3.11
C ARG A 97 5.18 0.45 -3.90
N GLN A 98 5.80 1.47 -3.33
CA GLN A 98 6.82 2.27 -4.00
C GLN A 98 8.06 1.44 -4.41
N LYS A 99 8.41 0.39 -3.65
CA LYS A 99 9.58 -0.44 -3.93
C LYS A 99 9.58 -1.05 -5.35
N ASP A 100 8.42 -1.38 -5.88
CA ASP A 100 8.24 -2.04 -7.18
C ASP A 100 7.09 -1.47 -8.01
N TRP A 101 6.42 -0.43 -7.52
CA TRP A 101 5.27 0.25 -8.12
C TRP A 101 4.12 -0.69 -8.47
N THR A 102 3.95 -1.73 -7.67
CA THR A 102 2.84 -2.68 -7.82
C THR A 102 1.69 -2.34 -6.89
N SER A 103 0.50 -2.87 -7.20
CA SER A 103 -0.66 -2.75 -6.33
C SER A 103 -0.42 -3.43 -4.98
N SER A 104 -0.94 -2.84 -3.91
CA SER A 104 -1.01 -3.52 -2.60
C SER A 104 -2.01 -4.66 -2.64
N THR A 105 -1.91 -5.60 -1.70
CA THR A 105 -3.01 -6.52 -1.43
C THR A 105 -4.23 -5.76 -0.89
N LEU A 106 -5.43 -6.26 -1.17
CA LEU A 106 -6.66 -5.56 -0.79
C LEU A 106 -6.92 -5.53 0.71
N ASN A 107 -6.40 -6.50 1.48
CA ASN A 107 -6.48 -6.42 2.95
C ASN A 107 -5.74 -5.19 3.50
N ARG A 108 -4.54 -4.86 2.96
CA ARG A 108 -3.84 -3.63 3.36
C ARG A 108 -4.68 -2.40 3.06
N PHE A 109 -5.23 -2.31 1.84
CA PHE A 109 -6.11 -1.20 1.46
C PHE A 109 -7.31 -1.07 2.40
N VAL A 110 -7.98 -2.18 2.72
CA VAL A 110 -9.13 -2.18 3.64
C VAL A 110 -8.73 -1.76 5.06
N GLU A 111 -7.55 -2.15 5.53
CA GLU A 111 -7.03 -1.69 6.82
C GLU A 111 -6.75 -0.18 6.82
N GLN A 112 -6.13 0.36 5.76
CA GLN A 112 -5.91 1.80 5.60
C GLN A 112 -7.21 2.61 5.61
N LEU A 113 -8.34 2.03 5.15
CA LEU A 113 -9.65 2.67 5.27
C LEU A 113 -10.24 2.55 6.69
N LYS A 114 -10.06 1.40 7.35
CA LYS A 114 -10.69 1.12 8.66
C LYS A 114 -10.00 1.83 9.81
N LEU A 115 -8.67 1.84 9.84
CA LEU A 115 -7.90 2.38 10.95
C LEU A 115 -8.24 3.85 11.26
N PRO A 116 -8.24 4.78 10.30
CA PRO A 116 -8.54 6.18 10.56
C PRO A 116 -10.03 6.53 10.44
N SER A 117 -10.93 5.55 10.29
CA SER A 117 -12.35 5.78 9.96
C SER A 117 -13.11 6.64 10.99
N HIS A 118 -12.63 6.68 12.23
CA HIS A 118 -13.20 7.52 13.28
C HIS A 118 -12.59 8.93 13.34
N LEU A 119 -11.56 9.20 12.54
CA LEU A 119 -10.83 10.46 12.51
C LEU A 119 -11.10 11.27 11.25
N VAL A 120 -11.37 10.61 10.13
CA VAL A 120 -11.48 11.25 8.81
C VAL A 120 -12.93 11.35 8.34
N ASP A 121 -13.27 12.45 7.65
CA ASP A 121 -14.60 12.65 7.11
C ASP A 121 -14.82 11.86 5.81
N ASN A 122 -13.75 11.60 5.05
CA ASN A 122 -13.82 10.88 3.77
C ASN A 122 -12.44 10.43 3.29
N TYR A 123 -12.41 9.73 2.16
CA TYR A 123 -11.19 9.17 1.55
C TYR A 123 -11.06 9.56 0.08
N VAL A 124 -9.81 9.74 -0.34
CA VAL A 124 -9.37 9.68 -1.74
C VAL A 124 -8.43 8.49 -1.87
N THR A 125 -8.34 7.88 -3.03
CA THR A 125 -7.41 6.76 -3.26
C THR A 125 -6.48 7.07 -4.42
N PHE A 126 -5.20 6.95 -4.19
CA PHE A 126 -4.17 7.06 -5.22
C PHE A 126 -3.74 5.65 -5.68
N ALA A 127 -4.17 5.18 -6.85
CA ALA A 127 -5.20 5.72 -7.73
C ALA A 127 -5.86 4.58 -8.48
N TYR A 128 -7.16 4.67 -8.74
CA TYR A 128 -7.90 3.62 -9.45
C TYR A 128 -7.27 3.26 -10.81
N SER A 129 -6.94 4.27 -11.62
CA SER A 129 -6.39 4.09 -12.97
C SER A 129 -5.05 3.34 -12.99
N HIS A 130 -4.28 3.38 -11.90
CA HIS A 130 -2.93 2.81 -11.83
C HIS A 130 -2.86 1.50 -11.05
N TYR A 131 -3.82 1.24 -10.13
CA TYR A 131 -3.67 0.15 -9.17
C TYR A 131 -4.91 -0.74 -9.00
N PHE A 132 -6.05 -0.39 -9.62
CA PHE A 132 -7.30 -1.17 -9.52
C PHE A 132 -7.93 -1.48 -10.87
N SER A 133 -7.62 -0.71 -11.91
CA SER A 133 -8.21 -0.87 -13.24
C SER A 133 -7.86 -2.23 -13.84
N PRO A 134 -8.85 -2.95 -14.45
CA PRO A 134 -8.60 -4.24 -15.08
C PRO A 134 -7.68 -4.18 -16.30
N TYR A 135 -7.33 -2.98 -16.77
CA TYR A 135 -6.37 -2.79 -17.86
C TYR A 135 -4.91 -2.83 -17.39
N ILE A 136 -4.67 -2.61 -16.09
CA ILE A 136 -3.31 -2.48 -15.53
C ILE A 136 -3.05 -3.41 -14.33
N VAL A 137 -4.03 -4.20 -13.93
CA VAL A 137 -3.89 -5.27 -12.93
C VAL A 137 -4.46 -6.58 -13.47
N PRO A 138 -4.04 -7.75 -12.98
CA PRO A 138 -4.65 -9.02 -13.30
C PRO A 138 -6.15 -9.00 -13.00
N LYS A 139 -6.94 -9.69 -13.84
CA LYS A 139 -8.40 -9.77 -13.66
C LYS A 139 -8.81 -10.26 -12.27
N GLY A 140 -8.08 -11.23 -11.70
CA GLY A 140 -8.32 -11.72 -10.34
C GLY A 140 -8.27 -10.62 -9.29
N TYR A 141 -7.30 -9.69 -9.39
CA TYR A 141 -7.24 -8.52 -8.51
C TYR A 141 -8.49 -7.65 -8.63
N HIS A 142 -8.85 -7.30 -9.87
CA HIS A 142 -10.02 -6.46 -10.11
C HIS A 142 -11.33 -7.11 -9.63
N GLN A 143 -11.48 -8.43 -9.79
CA GLN A 143 -12.65 -9.17 -9.29
C GLN A 143 -12.76 -9.11 -7.75
N VAL A 144 -11.66 -9.27 -7.03
CA VAL A 144 -11.64 -9.15 -5.56
C VAL A 144 -11.95 -7.71 -5.12
N TYR A 145 -11.45 -6.71 -5.85
CA TYR A 145 -11.78 -5.32 -5.60
C TYR A 145 -13.28 -5.03 -5.79
N LEU A 146 -13.88 -5.48 -6.90
CA LEU A 146 -15.32 -5.34 -7.14
C LEU A 146 -16.15 -6.07 -6.08
N HIS A 147 -15.74 -7.27 -5.68
CA HIS A 147 -16.40 -8.01 -4.60
C HIS A 147 -16.41 -7.19 -3.30
N TYR A 148 -15.28 -6.59 -2.94
CA TYR A 148 -15.21 -5.72 -1.76
C TYR A 148 -16.14 -4.51 -1.87
N LEU A 149 -16.18 -3.83 -3.01
CA LEU A 149 -17.07 -2.69 -3.22
C LEU A 149 -18.55 -3.07 -3.09
N GLN A 150 -18.94 -4.26 -3.54
CA GLN A 150 -20.31 -4.74 -3.50
C GLN A 150 -20.75 -5.24 -2.13
N THR A 151 -19.84 -5.83 -1.38
CA THR A 151 -20.17 -6.58 -0.14
C THR A 151 -19.61 -5.96 1.13
N GLY A 152 -18.64 -5.07 1.03
CA GLY A 152 -17.86 -4.54 2.16
C GLY A 152 -16.93 -5.58 2.79
N LYS A 153 -16.76 -6.77 2.18
CA LYS A 153 -15.98 -7.89 2.71
C LYS A 153 -14.97 -8.39 1.70
N LEU A 154 -13.81 -8.79 2.18
CA LEU A 154 -12.83 -9.51 1.38
C LEU A 154 -13.15 -11.00 1.37
N PRO A 155 -12.95 -11.71 0.24
CA PRO A 155 -13.11 -13.15 0.21
C PRO A 155 -12.05 -13.84 1.09
N THR A 156 -12.46 -14.89 1.80
CA THR A 156 -11.60 -15.72 2.65
C THR A 156 -11.38 -17.06 1.96
N ASN A 157 -10.50 -17.10 0.97
CA ASN A 157 -10.21 -18.29 0.20
C ASN A 157 -9.03 -19.07 0.80
N LYS A 158 -9.06 -20.38 0.67
CA LYS A 158 -7.89 -21.22 0.96
C LYS A 158 -6.93 -21.13 -0.23
N VAL A 159 -5.80 -20.49 -0.05
CA VAL A 159 -4.75 -20.39 -1.07
C VAL A 159 -4.00 -21.73 -1.16
N LYS A 160 -3.86 -22.25 -2.38
CA LYS A 160 -3.10 -23.50 -2.62
C LYS A 160 -1.61 -23.26 -2.43
N GLN A 161 -0.95 -24.21 -1.75
CA GLN A 161 0.50 -24.20 -1.62
C GLN A 161 1.19 -24.37 -2.98
N PRO A 162 2.38 -23.79 -3.18
CA PRO A 162 3.26 -24.13 -4.31
C PRO A 162 3.60 -25.62 -4.31
N THR A 163 3.66 -26.25 -5.49
CA THR A 163 3.99 -27.67 -5.69
C THR A 163 5.12 -27.83 -6.70
N GLY A 164 5.67 -29.04 -6.83
CA GLY A 164 6.73 -29.34 -7.79
C GLY A 164 8.01 -28.55 -7.52
N LEU A 165 8.36 -28.41 -6.23
CA LEU A 165 9.50 -27.61 -5.81
C LEU A 165 10.83 -28.27 -6.19
N SER A 166 11.75 -27.47 -6.67
CA SER A 166 13.16 -27.85 -6.89
C SER A 166 14.10 -26.75 -6.42
N ILE A 167 15.29 -27.16 -6.02
CA ILE A 167 16.37 -26.27 -5.61
C ILE A 167 17.65 -26.67 -6.30
N GLU A 168 18.31 -25.71 -6.92
CA GLU A 168 19.60 -25.91 -7.61
C GLU A 168 20.63 -24.94 -7.04
N LYS A 169 21.83 -25.43 -6.77
CA LYS A 169 22.99 -24.61 -6.36
C LYS A 169 24.06 -24.71 -7.40
N CYS A 170 24.44 -23.55 -7.94
CA CYS A 170 25.57 -23.44 -8.87
C CYS A 170 26.51 -22.35 -8.34
N HIS A 171 27.71 -22.75 -7.89
CA HIS A 171 28.62 -21.85 -7.18
C HIS A 171 27.97 -21.20 -5.99
N ASN A 172 27.95 -19.86 -5.97
CA ASN A 172 27.28 -19.06 -4.91
C ASN A 172 25.83 -18.72 -5.21
N LYS A 173 25.28 -19.20 -6.33
CA LYS A 173 23.91 -18.90 -6.74
C LYS A 173 22.98 -20.05 -6.40
N VAL A 174 21.89 -19.75 -5.73
CA VAL A 174 20.80 -20.68 -5.45
C VAL A 174 19.59 -20.28 -6.29
N THR A 175 19.00 -21.25 -6.97
CA THR A 175 17.76 -21.08 -7.73
C THR A 175 16.68 -21.99 -7.16
N LEU A 176 15.60 -21.40 -6.74
CA LEU A 176 14.38 -22.06 -6.28
C LEU A 176 13.37 -22.06 -7.43
N SER A 177 12.71 -23.18 -7.69
CA SER A 177 11.68 -23.27 -8.72
C SER A 177 10.47 -24.10 -8.22
N TRP A 178 9.29 -23.84 -8.77
CA TRP A 178 8.06 -24.55 -8.47
C TRP A 178 7.10 -24.52 -9.65
N GLN A 179 6.03 -25.32 -9.60
CA GLN A 179 4.99 -25.30 -10.63
C GLN A 179 4.26 -23.96 -10.63
N LYS A 180 4.07 -23.42 -11.85
CA LYS A 180 3.34 -22.16 -12.06
C LYS A 180 1.87 -22.31 -11.61
N GLN A 181 1.40 -21.38 -10.78
CA GLN A 181 0.00 -21.24 -10.42
C GLN A 181 -0.68 -20.18 -11.28
N ASP A 182 -2.01 -20.22 -11.35
CA ASP A 182 -2.78 -19.25 -12.14
C ASP A 182 -2.75 -17.87 -11.47
N ILE A 183 -2.38 -16.86 -12.23
CA ILE A 183 -2.36 -15.45 -11.79
C ILE A 183 -3.77 -14.89 -11.53
N GLN A 184 -4.83 -15.60 -11.90
CA GLN A 184 -6.19 -15.22 -11.53
C GLN A 184 -6.50 -15.58 -10.05
N ASP A 185 -5.82 -16.60 -9.52
CA ASP A 185 -6.04 -17.11 -8.17
C ASP A 185 -5.07 -16.53 -7.14
N ILE A 186 -3.83 -16.19 -7.56
CA ILE A 186 -2.79 -15.73 -6.64
C ILE A 186 -2.16 -14.41 -7.07
N CYS A 187 -1.85 -13.60 -6.07
CA CYS A 187 -1.11 -12.34 -6.23
C CYS A 187 0.41 -12.55 -6.29
N GLY A 188 0.93 -13.67 -5.77
CA GLY A 188 2.36 -13.92 -5.82
C GLY A 188 2.90 -14.83 -4.74
N TYR A 189 4.21 -14.69 -4.50
CA TYR A 189 4.95 -15.53 -3.55
C TYR A 189 5.81 -14.67 -2.61
N LEU A 190 5.82 -15.06 -1.33
CA LEU A 190 6.76 -14.57 -0.33
C LEU A 190 7.85 -15.63 -0.15
N ILE A 191 9.10 -15.20 -0.15
CA ILE A 191 10.26 -16.08 -0.06
C ILE A 191 11.10 -15.69 1.14
N TYR A 192 11.41 -16.68 1.96
CA TYR A 192 12.23 -16.54 3.17
C TYR A 192 13.41 -17.49 3.12
N ALA A 193 14.53 -17.11 3.73
CA ALA A 193 15.68 -17.96 4.03
C ALA A 193 15.95 -17.91 5.54
N ASN A 194 16.00 -19.06 6.20
CA ASN A 194 16.19 -19.18 7.66
C ASN A 194 15.24 -18.24 8.44
N ASN A 195 13.95 -18.24 8.06
CA ASN A 195 12.86 -17.38 8.59
C ASN A 195 13.04 -15.87 8.32
N LYS A 196 14.06 -15.45 7.60
CA LYS A 196 14.25 -14.06 7.20
C LYS A 196 13.64 -13.82 5.83
N PHE A 197 12.77 -12.80 5.70
CA PHE A 197 12.22 -12.39 4.41
C PHE A 197 13.33 -11.94 3.46
N ILE A 198 13.37 -12.52 2.25
CA ILE A 198 14.36 -12.20 1.23
C ILE A 198 13.76 -11.64 -0.06
N SER A 199 12.57 -12.09 -0.46
CA SER A 199 11.96 -11.59 -1.69
C SER A 199 10.44 -11.76 -1.72
N ARG A 200 9.84 -10.98 -2.62
CA ARG A 200 8.45 -11.10 -3.03
C ARG A 200 8.39 -11.15 -4.56
N LEU A 201 7.69 -12.13 -5.09
CA LEU A 201 7.33 -12.19 -6.51
C LEU A 201 5.87 -11.76 -6.68
N GLN A 202 5.62 -10.93 -7.69
CA GLN A 202 4.29 -10.43 -8.04
C GLN A 202 4.12 -10.44 -9.56
N PRO A 203 2.88 -10.44 -10.09
CA PRO A 203 2.63 -10.33 -11.51
C PRO A 203 3.24 -9.05 -12.08
N LYS A 204 3.93 -9.20 -13.20
CA LYS A 204 4.50 -8.10 -13.96
C LYS A 204 3.80 -7.98 -15.30
N PRO A 205 3.39 -6.79 -15.72
CA PRO A 205 2.88 -6.59 -17.07
C PRO A 205 4.02 -6.67 -18.08
N ASP A 206 3.78 -7.33 -19.19
CA ASP A 206 4.61 -7.19 -20.38
C ASP A 206 4.20 -5.93 -21.19
N PRO A 207 4.95 -5.55 -22.24
CA PRO A 207 4.59 -4.40 -23.08
C PRO A 207 3.22 -4.50 -23.77
N THR A 208 2.60 -5.69 -23.80
CA THR A 208 1.25 -5.91 -24.35
C THR A 208 0.17 -5.93 -23.27
N LEU A 209 0.51 -5.54 -22.05
CA LEU A 209 -0.36 -5.56 -20.85
C LEU A 209 -0.86 -6.97 -20.48
N LYS A 210 -0.14 -8.02 -20.89
CA LYS A 210 -0.33 -9.36 -20.36
C LYS A 210 0.50 -9.50 -19.08
N PHE A 211 -0.09 -10.14 -18.09
CA PHE A 211 0.57 -10.33 -16.80
C PHE A 211 1.23 -11.71 -16.73
N THR A 212 2.46 -11.73 -16.26
CA THR A 212 3.20 -12.96 -15.97
C THR A 212 3.63 -12.97 -14.51
N LEU A 213 3.59 -14.15 -13.90
CA LEU A 213 4.11 -14.38 -12.55
C LEU A 213 5.24 -15.40 -12.64
N ASP A 214 6.40 -15.02 -12.15
CA ASP A 214 7.55 -15.91 -12.09
C ASP A 214 7.30 -17.05 -11.09
N SER A 215 7.67 -18.28 -11.48
CA SER A 215 7.66 -19.48 -10.63
C SER A 215 9.07 -19.94 -10.30
N SER A 216 10.02 -19.04 -10.34
CA SER A 216 11.41 -19.24 -9.92
C SER A 216 12.00 -17.98 -9.31
N PHE A 217 12.98 -18.18 -8.44
CA PHE A 217 13.72 -17.10 -7.79
C PHE A 217 15.18 -17.49 -7.63
N SER A 218 16.08 -16.62 -8.03
CA SER A 218 17.53 -16.84 -7.87
C SER A 218 18.14 -15.71 -7.05
N HIS A 219 19.07 -16.06 -6.17
CA HIS A 219 19.85 -15.09 -5.41
C HIS A 219 21.25 -15.62 -5.11
N ASP A 220 22.14 -14.73 -4.75
CA ASP A 220 23.47 -15.10 -4.28
C ASP A 220 23.36 -15.60 -2.83
N ASN A 221 23.79 -16.84 -2.61
CA ASN A 221 23.88 -17.44 -1.29
C ASN A 221 25.35 -17.66 -0.94
N SER A 222 25.94 -16.70 -0.24
CA SER A 222 27.29 -16.76 0.29
C SER A 222 27.39 -17.57 1.60
N LEU A 223 26.26 -18.11 2.08
CA LEU A 223 26.23 -18.89 3.32
C LEU A 223 26.79 -20.27 3.08
N GLU A 224 27.79 -20.62 3.86
CA GLU A 224 28.42 -21.95 3.86
C GLU A 224 27.58 -23.02 4.55
N GLU A 225 26.52 -22.59 5.29
CA GLU A 225 25.67 -23.45 6.12
C GLU A 225 24.39 -23.89 5.41
N THR A 226 23.80 -24.97 5.90
CA THR A 226 22.49 -25.46 5.48
C THR A 226 21.44 -24.34 5.59
N THR A 227 20.85 -23.96 4.47
CA THR A 227 19.79 -22.94 4.43
C THR A 227 18.43 -23.60 4.22
N THR A 228 17.49 -23.23 5.07
CA THR A 228 16.06 -23.61 4.91
C THR A 228 15.31 -22.48 4.24
N TYR A 229 14.80 -22.75 3.03
CA TYR A 229 13.92 -21.82 2.30
C TYR A 229 12.47 -22.13 2.59
N GLN A 230 11.66 -21.06 2.65
CA GLN A 230 10.24 -21.12 2.84
C GLN A 230 9.58 -20.30 1.73
N ILE A 231 8.56 -20.88 1.07
CA ILE A 231 7.76 -20.20 0.06
C ILE A 231 6.29 -20.23 0.49
N ILE A 232 5.65 -19.07 0.43
CA ILE A 232 4.23 -18.88 0.75
C ILE A 232 3.57 -18.23 -0.45
N ALA A 233 2.53 -18.85 -1.03
CA ALA A 233 1.67 -18.20 -2.00
C ALA A 233 0.66 -17.29 -1.28
N TYR A 234 0.28 -16.17 -1.89
CA TYR A 234 -0.76 -15.30 -1.37
C TYR A 234 -1.67 -14.78 -2.49
N ASP A 235 -2.95 -14.56 -2.15
CA ASP A 235 -3.95 -14.06 -3.10
C ASP A 235 -4.09 -12.53 -3.06
N TYR A 236 -4.98 -11.99 -3.89
CA TYR A 236 -5.24 -10.56 -4.00
C TYR A 236 -5.98 -9.97 -2.79
N ALA A 237 -6.70 -10.81 -2.04
CA ALA A 237 -7.33 -10.42 -0.78
C ALA A 237 -6.35 -10.35 0.39
N GLY A 238 -5.16 -10.96 0.24
CA GLY A 238 -4.14 -11.06 1.27
C GLY A 238 -4.19 -12.37 2.05
N ASN A 239 -5.02 -13.37 1.64
CA ASN A 239 -4.96 -14.70 2.23
C ASN A 239 -3.65 -15.39 1.83
N MET A 240 -3.09 -16.22 2.72
CA MET A 240 -1.83 -16.91 2.52
C MET A 240 -2.03 -18.42 2.52
N SER A 241 -1.20 -19.13 1.75
CA SER A 241 -1.08 -20.57 1.86
C SER A 241 -0.29 -20.95 3.11
N GLU A 242 -0.42 -22.22 3.51
CA GLU A 242 0.59 -22.82 4.37
C GLU A 242 1.96 -22.74 3.70
N PRO A 243 3.04 -22.58 4.46
CA PRO A 243 4.39 -22.54 3.90
C PRO A 243 4.83 -23.90 3.35
N VAL A 244 5.63 -23.88 2.30
CA VAL A 244 6.39 -25.03 1.82
C VAL A 244 7.87 -24.81 2.02
N TYR A 245 8.59 -25.87 2.36
CA TYR A 245 9.99 -25.78 2.76
C TYR A 245 10.92 -26.55 1.82
N MET A 246 12.09 -26.00 1.60
CA MET A 246 13.23 -26.65 0.90
C MET A 246 14.50 -26.42 1.69
N LYS A 247 15.43 -27.39 1.66
CA LYS A 247 16.74 -27.30 2.31
C LYS A 247 17.86 -27.55 1.32
N ILE A 248 18.94 -26.85 1.52
CA ILE A 248 20.19 -27.06 0.79
C ILE A 248 21.31 -27.35 1.79
#